data_375d3be06370a1b10d0569f275c4baa6
#
_entry.id   375d3be06370a1b10d0569f275c4baa6
#
_cell.length_a   1.000
_cell.length_b   1.000
_cell.length_c   1.000
_cell.angle_alpha   90.00
_cell.angle_beta   90.00
_cell.angle_gamma   90.00
#
_symmetry.space_group_name_H-M   'P 1'
#
loop_
_entity.id
_entity.type
_entity.pdbx_description
1 polymer ?
#
loop_
_entity_poly.entity_id
_entity_poly.type
_entity_poly.pdbx_seq_one_letter_code
_entity_poly.pdbx_strand_id
1 'polypeptide(L)'
;MEHILYVTHIKINKTQLYLTIQLPKPDLKLRAELYYQNSSQDFHHPLRCISRTSQKLIFQMDVSVLENGENDWDLLIRSDKTSESWTVILGARLRTQLILGNYCISQNGCLFFPMGSTGHRFILRSRPLRSCDSPSFHFKELLAFGLGKLLHPFWKKCHIWLIYEKYCVSAQDNGFYFFQYCMKYLPEKERKNIFFILDKSSPQWKDT
;
A
#
# COMPACT_ATOMS: atom_id res chain seq x y z
N MET A 1 -3.33 -28.08 3.03
CA MET A 1 -2.34 -27.42 2.14
C MET A 1 -2.92 -26.07 1.78
N GLU A 2 -2.23 -24.97 2.09
CA GLU A 2 -2.72 -23.64 1.79
C GLU A 2 -2.63 -23.41 0.27
N HIS A 3 -3.76 -23.10 -0.36
CA HIS A 3 -3.83 -22.85 -1.80
C HIS A 3 -3.48 -21.38 -2.06
N ILE A 4 -2.34 -21.14 -2.73
CA ILE A 4 -1.83 -19.78 -3.01
C ILE A 4 -2.00 -19.45 -4.49
N LEU A 5 -2.50 -18.25 -4.76
CA LEU A 5 -2.56 -17.63 -6.07
C LEU A 5 -1.75 -16.33 -6.10
N TYR A 6 -1.24 -15.97 -7.27
CA TYR A 6 -0.43 -14.77 -7.45
C TYR A 6 -1.16 -13.74 -8.32
N VAL A 7 -1.29 -12.51 -7.81
CA VAL A 7 -1.54 -11.34 -8.66
C VAL A 7 -0.23 -10.99 -9.35
N THR A 8 -0.21 -11.12 -10.65
CA THR A 8 1.01 -10.89 -11.47
C THR A 8 1.00 -9.55 -12.18
N HIS A 9 -0.19 -8.97 -12.39
CA HIS A 9 -0.33 -7.67 -13.03
C HIS A 9 -1.58 -6.94 -12.54
N ILE A 10 -1.45 -5.63 -12.38
CA ILE A 10 -2.53 -4.70 -12.06
C ILE A 10 -2.56 -3.64 -13.14
N LYS A 11 -3.76 -3.34 -13.65
CA LYS A 11 -3.99 -2.21 -14.55
C LYS A 11 -5.14 -1.37 -14.00
N ILE A 12 -4.97 -0.07 -14.06
CA ILE A 12 -5.99 0.90 -13.67
C ILE A 12 -6.35 1.72 -14.91
N ASN A 13 -7.66 1.89 -15.14
CA ASN A 13 -8.19 2.75 -16.17
C ASN A 13 -9.41 3.50 -15.63
N LYS A 14 -9.26 4.79 -15.33
CA LYS A 14 -10.25 5.61 -14.61
C LYS A 14 -10.62 4.95 -13.28
N THR A 15 -11.89 4.56 -13.09
CA THR A 15 -12.40 3.86 -11.90
C THR A 15 -12.28 2.34 -11.98
N GLN A 16 -11.80 1.81 -13.12
CA GLN A 16 -11.73 0.37 -13.34
C GLN A 16 -10.40 -0.21 -12.86
N LEU A 17 -10.47 -1.19 -11.99
CA LEU A 17 -9.36 -2.01 -11.52
C LEU A 17 -9.37 -3.35 -12.26
N TYR A 18 -8.23 -3.72 -12.85
CA TYR A 18 -8.01 -5.00 -13.50
C TYR A 18 -6.93 -5.77 -12.77
N LEU A 19 -7.23 -7.02 -12.39
CA LEU A 19 -6.32 -7.91 -11.69
C LEU A 19 -6.04 -9.15 -12.56
N THR A 20 -4.78 -9.42 -12.85
CA THR A 20 -4.37 -10.64 -13.54
C THR A 20 -3.87 -11.66 -12.51
N ILE A 21 -4.55 -12.79 -12.42
CA ILE A 21 -4.23 -13.88 -11.51
C ILE A 21 -3.58 -15.03 -12.29
N GLN A 22 -2.43 -15.52 -11.81
CA GLN A 22 -1.77 -16.70 -12.34
C GLN A 22 -2.46 -17.96 -11.81
N LEU A 23 -2.83 -18.88 -12.72
CA LEU A 23 -3.43 -20.17 -12.36
C LEU A 23 -2.35 -21.24 -12.18
N PRO A 24 -2.40 -22.07 -11.13
CA PRO A 24 -1.52 -23.21 -10.95
C PRO A 24 -1.90 -24.39 -11.83
N LYS A 25 -3.18 -24.46 -12.27
CA LYS A 25 -3.74 -25.51 -13.16
C LYS A 25 -4.73 -24.89 -14.14
N PRO A 26 -4.84 -25.41 -15.38
CA PRO A 26 -5.61 -24.76 -16.45
C PRO A 26 -7.12 -24.75 -16.24
N ASP A 27 -7.71 -25.73 -15.54
CA ASP A 27 -9.17 -25.94 -15.53
C ASP A 27 -9.88 -25.42 -14.26
N LEU A 28 -9.19 -24.61 -13.44
CA LEU A 28 -9.77 -24.06 -12.22
C LEU A 28 -10.83 -23.02 -12.56
N LYS A 29 -12.09 -23.29 -12.21
CA LYS A 29 -13.18 -22.31 -12.24
C LYS A 29 -13.20 -21.55 -10.93
N LEU A 30 -12.81 -20.28 -10.98
CA LEU A 30 -12.68 -19.42 -9.82
C LEU A 30 -13.55 -18.17 -9.97
N ARG A 31 -14.15 -17.75 -8.87
CA ARG A 31 -14.80 -16.45 -8.70
C ARG A 31 -13.98 -15.61 -7.73
N ALA A 32 -13.98 -14.30 -7.89
CA ALA A 32 -13.28 -13.37 -7.03
C ALA A 32 -14.25 -12.32 -6.50
N GLU A 33 -14.03 -11.89 -5.27
CA GLU A 33 -14.74 -10.79 -4.63
C GLU A 33 -13.77 -9.97 -3.77
N LEU A 34 -14.01 -8.66 -3.64
CA LEU A 34 -13.44 -7.85 -2.59
C LEU A 34 -14.32 -7.95 -1.36
N TYR A 35 -13.69 -8.17 -0.22
CA TYR A 35 -14.34 -8.34 1.06
C TYR A 35 -13.80 -7.36 2.08
N TYR A 36 -14.69 -6.73 2.81
CA TYR A 36 -14.36 -5.89 3.95
C TYR A 36 -15.36 -6.15 5.08
N GLN A 37 -14.83 -6.28 6.29
CA GLN A 37 -15.63 -6.46 7.49
C GLN A 37 -15.42 -5.29 8.44
N ASN A 38 -16.50 -4.69 8.89
CA ASN A 38 -16.51 -3.78 10.02
C ASN A 38 -17.27 -4.42 11.21
N SER A 39 -17.36 -3.70 12.33
CA SER A 39 -17.99 -4.21 13.55
C SER A 39 -19.47 -4.56 13.41
N SER A 40 -20.16 -4.13 12.37
CA SER A 40 -21.62 -4.24 12.22
C SER A 40 -22.06 -4.93 10.94
N GLN A 41 -21.21 -5.02 9.92
CA GLN A 41 -21.62 -5.51 8.61
C GLN A 41 -20.43 -6.07 7.80
N ASP A 42 -20.73 -7.10 7.00
CA ASP A 42 -19.84 -7.65 5.98
C ASP A 42 -20.20 -7.09 4.61
N PHE A 43 -19.21 -6.62 3.89
CA PHE A 43 -19.33 -6.09 2.55
C PHE A 43 -18.65 -7.02 1.55
N HIS A 44 -19.37 -7.36 0.48
CA HIS A 44 -18.89 -8.25 -0.56
C HIS A 44 -19.15 -7.64 -1.93
N HIS A 45 -18.09 -7.40 -2.70
CA HIS A 45 -18.18 -6.85 -4.05
C HIS A 45 -17.56 -7.84 -5.05
N PRO A 46 -18.39 -8.51 -5.87
CA PRO A 46 -17.90 -9.49 -6.83
C PRO A 46 -17.11 -8.83 -7.96
N LEU A 47 -16.01 -9.46 -8.36
CA LEU A 47 -15.25 -9.10 -9.55
C LEU A 47 -15.73 -9.88 -10.76
N ARG A 48 -15.88 -9.19 -11.89
CA ARG A 48 -16.23 -9.81 -13.15
C ARG A 48 -15.00 -10.44 -13.81
N CYS A 49 -15.03 -11.74 -14.09
CA CYS A 49 -14.02 -12.38 -14.93
C CYS A 49 -14.25 -11.97 -16.39
N ILE A 50 -13.32 -11.21 -16.98
CA ILE A 50 -13.42 -10.70 -18.35
C ILE A 50 -12.57 -11.46 -19.35
N SER A 51 -11.58 -12.21 -18.89
CA SER A 51 -10.72 -13.02 -19.74
C SER A 51 -10.20 -14.22 -18.98
N ARG A 52 -10.10 -15.34 -19.68
CA ARG A 52 -9.59 -16.60 -19.18
C ARG A 52 -8.71 -17.28 -20.22
N THR A 53 -7.53 -17.69 -19.78
CA THR A 53 -6.64 -18.60 -20.53
C THR A 53 -6.33 -19.82 -19.68
N SER A 54 -5.59 -20.78 -20.21
CA SER A 54 -5.12 -21.93 -19.44
C SER A 54 -4.23 -21.59 -18.25
N GLN A 55 -3.61 -20.40 -18.25
CA GLN A 55 -2.64 -20.01 -17.24
C GLN A 55 -3.05 -18.77 -16.43
N LYS A 56 -4.04 -18.01 -16.87
CA LYS A 56 -4.37 -16.69 -16.26
C LYS A 56 -5.86 -16.42 -16.29
N LEU A 57 -6.32 -15.72 -15.25
CA LEU A 57 -7.62 -15.05 -15.19
C LEU A 57 -7.41 -13.54 -15.10
N ILE A 58 -8.26 -12.79 -15.77
CA ILE A 58 -8.33 -11.33 -15.61
C ILE A 58 -9.69 -10.99 -15.03
N PHE A 59 -9.65 -10.41 -13.83
CA PHE A 59 -10.82 -9.88 -13.16
C PHE A 59 -10.88 -8.37 -13.30
N GLN A 60 -12.09 -7.85 -13.41
CA GLN A 60 -12.39 -6.42 -13.51
C GLN A 60 -13.39 -6.03 -12.44
N MET A 61 -13.20 -4.82 -11.90
CA MET A 61 -14.11 -4.19 -10.96
C MET A 61 -14.13 -2.68 -11.16
N ASP A 62 -15.29 -2.06 -10.94
CA ASP A 62 -15.41 -0.62 -10.79
C ASP A 62 -15.30 -0.25 -9.30
N VAL A 63 -14.27 0.48 -8.93
CA VAL A 63 -14.08 0.86 -7.52
C VAL A 63 -15.08 1.92 -7.04
N SER A 64 -15.83 2.54 -7.95
CA SER A 64 -16.86 3.53 -7.60
C SER A 64 -18.04 2.94 -6.81
N VAL A 65 -18.18 1.60 -6.82
CA VAL A 65 -19.20 0.90 -6.04
C VAL A 65 -18.77 0.57 -4.61
N LEU A 66 -17.49 0.78 -4.27
CA LEU A 66 -16.96 0.52 -2.94
C LEU A 66 -17.34 1.66 -1.99
N GLU A 67 -17.52 1.31 -0.73
CA GLU A 67 -17.80 2.27 0.33
C GLU A 67 -16.63 3.23 0.54
N ASN A 68 -16.97 4.51 0.71
CA ASN A 68 -16.01 5.55 1.03
C ASN A 68 -15.51 5.41 2.47
N GLY A 69 -14.27 5.79 2.71
CA GLY A 69 -13.69 5.76 4.05
C GLY A 69 -12.31 5.12 4.08
N GLU A 70 -11.83 4.84 5.28
CA GLU A 70 -10.56 4.15 5.50
C GLU A 70 -10.83 2.66 5.71
N ASN A 71 -10.71 1.88 4.63
CA ASN A 71 -11.04 0.46 4.59
C ASN A 71 -9.91 -0.34 3.95
N ASP A 72 -9.73 -1.57 4.42
CA ASP A 72 -8.87 -2.58 3.81
C ASP A 72 -9.74 -3.69 3.23
N TRP A 73 -9.78 -3.78 1.90
CA TRP A 73 -10.53 -4.76 1.14
C TRP A 73 -9.66 -5.96 0.81
N ASP A 74 -9.94 -7.10 1.39
CA ASP A 74 -9.27 -8.36 1.07
C ASP A 74 -9.79 -8.91 -0.26
N LEU A 75 -8.90 -9.47 -1.08
CA LEU A 75 -9.26 -10.20 -2.28
C LEU A 75 -9.49 -11.68 -1.92
N LEU A 76 -10.74 -12.10 -1.93
CA LEU A 76 -11.14 -13.48 -1.75
C LEU A 76 -11.34 -14.16 -3.10
N ILE A 77 -10.70 -15.31 -3.29
CA ILE A 77 -10.92 -16.16 -4.46
C ILE A 77 -11.40 -17.52 -3.98
N ARG A 78 -12.51 -17.97 -4.55
CA ARG A 78 -13.13 -19.25 -4.23
C ARG A 78 -13.34 -20.09 -5.48
N SER A 79 -13.33 -21.41 -5.32
CA SER A 79 -13.72 -22.33 -6.37
C SER A 79 -15.24 -22.27 -6.61
N ASP A 80 -15.65 -22.29 -7.87
CA ASP A 80 -17.07 -22.38 -8.24
C ASP A 80 -17.69 -23.75 -7.86
N LYS A 81 -16.85 -24.77 -7.67
CA LYS A 81 -17.30 -26.17 -7.47
C LYS A 81 -17.16 -26.65 -6.04
N THR A 82 -16.28 -26.04 -5.25
CA THR A 82 -15.97 -26.46 -3.88
C THR A 82 -16.01 -25.24 -2.97
N SER A 83 -16.10 -25.45 -1.66
CA SER A 83 -15.98 -24.36 -0.68
C SER A 83 -14.54 -23.88 -0.45
N GLU A 84 -13.57 -24.36 -1.23
CA GLU A 84 -12.17 -23.99 -1.10
C GLU A 84 -11.96 -22.52 -1.40
N SER A 85 -11.24 -21.87 -0.50
CA SER A 85 -10.76 -20.50 -0.65
C SER A 85 -9.25 -20.49 -0.91
N TRP A 86 -8.78 -19.48 -1.62
CA TRP A 86 -7.39 -19.34 -2.02
C TRP A 86 -6.81 -18.05 -1.42
N THR A 87 -5.63 -18.17 -0.80
CA THR A 87 -4.87 -16.99 -0.38
C THR A 87 -4.25 -16.33 -1.60
N VAL A 88 -4.48 -15.02 -1.75
CA VAL A 88 -4.01 -14.25 -2.90
C VAL A 88 -2.86 -13.34 -2.46
N ILE A 89 -1.70 -13.51 -3.08
CA ILE A 89 -0.51 -12.72 -2.76
C ILE A 89 0.00 -11.95 -3.98
N LEU A 90 0.70 -10.86 -3.72
CA LEU A 90 1.37 -10.07 -4.75
C LEU A 90 2.63 -10.76 -5.25
N GLY A 91 2.76 -10.96 -6.56
CA GLY A 91 4.00 -11.44 -7.17
C GLY A 91 5.18 -10.49 -6.89
N ALA A 92 6.40 -11.02 -6.75
CA ALA A 92 7.58 -10.25 -6.36
C ALA A 92 7.85 -9.04 -7.28
N ARG A 93 7.74 -9.21 -8.59
CA ARG A 93 7.90 -8.13 -9.58
C ARG A 93 6.85 -7.04 -9.41
N LEU A 94 5.59 -7.44 -9.17
CA LEU A 94 4.49 -6.50 -9.00
C LEU A 94 4.66 -5.66 -7.74
N ARG A 95 5.15 -6.24 -6.63
CA ARG A 95 5.44 -5.50 -5.39
C ARG A 95 6.39 -4.33 -5.63
N THR A 96 7.46 -4.55 -6.39
CA THR A 96 8.40 -3.48 -6.76
C THR A 96 7.73 -2.43 -7.64
N GLN A 97 6.89 -2.84 -8.59
CA GLN A 97 6.15 -1.93 -9.45
C GLN A 97 5.16 -1.07 -8.68
N LEU A 98 4.47 -1.61 -7.66
CA LEU A 98 3.56 -0.84 -6.82
C LEU A 98 4.24 0.25 -5.99
N ILE A 99 5.50 0.03 -5.59
CA ILE A 99 6.30 1.05 -4.89
C ILE A 99 6.68 2.21 -5.82
N LEU A 100 6.98 1.91 -7.08
CA LEU A 100 7.52 2.88 -8.04
C LEU A 100 6.44 3.50 -8.94
N GLY A 101 5.30 2.85 -9.08
CA GLY A 101 4.23 3.25 -9.97
C GLY A 101 3.06 3.93 -9.26
N ASN A 102 2.34 4.77 -10.00
CA ASN A 102 1.10 5.36 -9.52
C ASN A 102 -0.09 4.43 -9.82
N TYR A 103 -0.39 3.53 -8.89
CA TYR A 103 -1.52 2.61 -8.98
C TYR A 103 -2.70 3.09 -8.12
N CYS A 104 -3.04 4.38 -8.21
CA CYS A 104 -4.08 4.99 -7.39
C CYS A 104 -5.30 5.36 -8.23
N ILE A 105 -6.49 5.20 -7.64
CA ILE A 105 -7.77 5.66 -8.19
C ILE A 105 -8.35 6.69 -7.22
N SER A 106 -8.55 7.92 -7.69
CA SER A 106 -9.22 8.95 -6.91
C SER A 106 -10.69 9.00 -7.30
N GLN A 107 -11.58 8.74 -6.34
CA GLN A 107 -13.02 8.68 -6.56
C GLN A 107 -13.78 9.15 -5.30
N ASN A 108 -14.77 10.02 -5.46
CA ASN A 108 -15.66 10.50 -4.39
C ASN A 108 -14.92 10.99 -3.12
N GLY A 109 -13.80 11.71 -3.29
CA GLY A 109 -13.02 12.22 -2.15
C GLY A 109 -12.17 11.16 -1.45
N CYS A 110 -12.13 9.92 -1.96
CA CYS A 110 -11.29 8.83 -1.47
C CYS A 110 -10.22 8.44 -2.50
N LEU A 111 -9.11 7.94 -2.00
CA LEU A 111 -8.04 7.32 -2.76
C LEU A 111 -8.09 5.80 -2.54
N PHE A 112 -8.14 5.05 -3.63
CA PHE A 112 -8.05 3.59 -3.64
C PHE A 112 -6.72 3.17 -4.24
N PHE A 113 -6.00 2.27 -3.57
CA PHE A 113 -4.71 1.78 -4.06
C PHE A 113 -4.42 0.36 -3.60
N PRO A 114 -3.88 -0.49 -4.51
CA PRO A 114 -3.48 -1.84 -4.18
C PRO A 114 -2.19 -1.83 -3.37
N MET A 115 -2.12 -2.70 -2.37
CA MET A 115 -0.91 -2.89 -1.57
C MET A 115 -0.79 -4.33 -1.06
N GLY A 116 0.38 -4.67 -0.50
CA GLY A 116 0.58 -5.92 0.21
C GLY A 116 0.39 -5.74 1.72
N SER A 117 -0.42 -6.59 2.34
CA SER A 117 -0.49 -6.72 3.79
C SER A 117 0.61 -7.67 4.32
N THR A 118 0.52 -8.05 5.60
CA THR A 118 1.40 -9.06 6.20
C THR A 118 1.40 -10.35 5.38
N GLY A 119 2.57 -10.92 5.09
CA GLY A 119 2.72 -12.07 4.21
C GLY A 119 2.49 -11.77 2.73
N HIS A 120 2.51 -10.50 2.34
CA HIS A 120 2.30 -10.03 0.96
C HIS A 120 0.92 -10.34 0.37
N ARG A 121 -0.10 -10.58 1.20
CA ARG A 121 -1.48 -10.75 0.74
C ARG A 121 -1.93 -9.48 0.02
N PHE A 122 -2.62 -9.65 -1.10
CA PHE A 122 -3.20 -8.53 -1.82
C PHE A 122 -4.33 -7.91 -0.99
N ILE A 123 -4.28 -6.61 -0.80
CA ILE A 123 -5.40 -5.80 -0.32
C ILE A 123 -5.57 -4.57 -1.23
N LEU A 124 -6.81 -4.14 -1.39
CA LEU A 124 -7.13 -2.83 -1.93
C LEU A 124 -7.46 -1.93 -0.74
N ARG A 125 -6.63 -0.93 -0.48
CA ARG A 125 -6.87 0.04 0.59
C ARG A 125 -7.60 1.26 0.05
N SER A 126 -8.57 1.75 0.82
CA SER A 126 -9.17 3.06 0.59
C SER A 126 -8.90 3.98 1.78
N ARG A 127 -8.82 5.28 1.52
CA ARG A 127 -8.74 6.32 2.53
C ARG A 127 -9.18 7.68 1.98
N PRO A 128 -9.54 8.64 2.82
CA PRO A 128 -9.78 10.01 2.37
C PRO A 128 -8.57 10.61 1.65
N LEU A 129 -8.82 11.43 0.64
CA LEU A 129 -7.78 12.16 -0.10
C LEU A 129 -7.01 13.09 0.84
N ARG A 130 -5.71 13.15 0.66
CA ARG A 130 -4.79 14.06 1.36
C ARG A 130 -4.12 15.01 0.37
N SER A 131 -3.56 16.10 0.88
CA SER A 131 -2.83 17.08 0.05
C SER A 131 -1.66 16.49 -0.72
N CYS A 132 -1.06 15.41 -0.19
CA CYS A 132 0.02 14.67 -0.83
C CYS A 132 -0.41 13.73 -1.98
N ASP A 133 -1.70 13.55 -2.22
CA ASP A 133 -2.20 12.62 -3.25
C ASP A 133 -2.32 13.27 -4.64
N SER A 134 -1.82 14.47 -4.82
CA SER A 134 -1.83 15.13 -6.12
C SER A 134 -0.78 14.55 -7.07
N PRO A 135 -1.03 14.51 -8.39
CA PRO A 135 -0.04 14.07 -9.37
C PRO A 135 1.29 14.82 -9.29
N SER A 136 1.24 16.12 -8.93
CA SER A 136 2.43 16.95 -8.74
C SER A 136 3.28 16.49 -7.54
N PHE A 137 2.64 15.97 -6.48
CA PHE A 137 3.34 15.43 -5.34
C PHE A 137 4.05 14.12 -5.69
N HIS A 138 3.38 13.22 -6.42
CA HIS A 138 3.98 11.98 -6.90
C HIS A 138 5.24 12.24 -7.77
N PHE A 139 5.17 13.24 -8.64
CA PHE A 139 6.36 13.64 -9.42
C PHE A 139 7.51 14.11 -8.52
N LYS A 140 7.22 14.89 -7.47
CA LYS A 140 8.22 15.32 -6.48
C LYS A 140 8.82 14.14 -5.72
N GLU A 141 8.01 13.14 -5.36
CA GLU A 141 8.50 11.91 -4.72
C GLU A 141 9.46 11.13 -5.62
N LEU A 142 9.12 10.96 -6.90
CA LEU A 142 10.01 10.30 -7.87
C LEU A 142 11.33 11.05 -8.05
N LEU A 143 11.26 12.38 -8.13
CA LEU A 143 12.45 13.22 -8.21
C LEU A 143 13.31 13.10 -6.95
N ALA A 144 12.70 13.18 -5.76
CA ALA A 144 13.38 13.02 -4.48
C ALA A 144 14.03 11.65 -4.36
N PHE A 145 13.35 10.60 -4.78
CA PHE A 145 13.88 9.23 -4.79
C PHE A 145 15.09 9.10 -5.74
N GLY A 146 15.01 9.67 -6.95
CA GLY A 146 16.12 9.69 -7.91
C GLY A 146 17.33 10.44 -7.38
N LEU A 147 17.12 11.65 -6.83
CA LEU A 147 18.19 12.45 -6.19
C LEU A 147 18.77 11.74 -4.97
N GLY A 148 17.92 11.11 -4.13
CA GLY A 148 18.37 10.34 -2.98
C GLY A 148 19.31 9.19 -3.38
N LYS A 149 18.98 8.47 -4.46
CA LYS A 149 19.87 7.43 -5.01
C LYS A 149 21.18 7.98 -5.54
N LEU A 150 21.13 9.09 -6.28
CA LEU A 150 22.32 9.73 -6.85
C LEU A 150 23.26 10.23 -5.75
N LEU A 151 22.70 10.82 -4.70
CA LEU A 151 23.46 11.41 -3.58
C LEU A 151 23.77 10.39 -2.48
N HIS A 152 23.29 9.15 -2.59
CA HIS A 152 23.48 8.11 -1.56
C HIS A 152 24.95 7.91 -1.14
N PRO A 153 25.96 7.89 -2.03
CA PRO A 153 27.37 7.76 -1.63
C PRO A 153 27.83 8.90 -0.72
N PHE A 154 27.28 10.10 -0.91
CA PHE A 154 27.56 11.27 -0.08
C PHE A 154 26.84 11.17 1.27
N TRP A 155 25.52 10.90 1.26
CA TRP A 155 24.71 10.79 2.48
C TRP A 155 25.19 9.68 3.40
N LYS A 156 25.66 8.57 2.84
CA LYS A 156 26.23 7.44 3.61
C LYS A 156 27.40 7.87 4.49
N LYS A 157 28.18 8.89 4.10
CA LYS A 157 29.31 9.42 4.90
C LYS A 157 28.85 10.36 6.00
N CYS A 158 27.66 10.91 5.92
CA CYS A 158 27.15 11.90 6.87
C CYS A 158 26.55 11.27 8.11
N HIS A 159 26.31 9.94 8.13
CA HIS A 159 25.70 9.22 9.26
C HIS A 159 24.42 9.91 9.79
N ILE A 160 23.55 10.34 8.88
CA ILE A 160 22.29 11.00 9.22
C ILE A 160 21.28 9.96 9.71
N TRP A 161 20.68 10.24 10.86
CA TRP A 161 19.60 9.46 11.45
C TRP A 161 18.30 10.23 11.32
N LEU A 162 17.32 9.63 10.63
CA LEU A 162 15.97 10.16 10.52
C LEU A 162 15.04 9.30 11.38
N ILE A 163 14.50 9.84 12.42
CA ILE A 163 13.56 9.19 13.34
C ILE A 163 12.17 9.72 13.04
N TYR A 164 11.18 8.88 12.93
CA TYR A 164 9.80 9.25 12.67
C TYR A 164 8.83 8.22 13.23
N GLU A 165 7.61 8.63 13.48
CA GLU A 165 6.49 7.78 13.85
C GLU A 165 5.50 7.62 12.71
N LYS A 166 4.56 6.70 12.88
CA LYS A 166 3.55 6.40 11.85
C LYS A 166 2.86 7.69 11.40
N TYR A 167 2.92 7.96 10.11
CA TYR A 167 2.37 9.15 9.44
C TYR A 167 3.04 10.49 9.80
N CYS A 168 4.03 10.54 10.64
CA CYS A 168 4.72 11.77 11.08
C CYS A 168 3.77 12.83 11.70
N VAL A 169 2.63 12.42 12.24
CA VAL A 169 1.60 13.36 12.74
C VAL A 169 1.66 13.62 14.24
N SER A 170 2.40 12.82 14.99
CA SER A 170 2.55 12.94 16.43
C SER A 170 3.97 12.62 16.87
N ALA A 171 4.34 13.08 18.07
CA ALA A 171 5.60 12.82 18.75
C ALA A 171 5.29 12.27 20.14
N GLN A 172 4.77 11.04 20.23
CA GLN A 172 4.20 10.46 21.45
C GLN A 172 4.57 8.99 21.68
N ASP A 173 5.25 8.36 20.73
CA ASP A 173 5.56 6.94 20.75
C ASP A 173 7.07 6.69 20.88
N ASN A 174 7.47 5.46 20.79
CA ASN A 174 8.85 4.99 20.98
C ASN A 174 9.88 5.75 20.14
N GLY A 175 9.53 6.21 18.94
CA GLY A 175 10.40 7.02 18.09
C GLY A 175 10.79 8.33 18.74
N PHE A 176 9.83 9.04 19.35
CA PHE A 176 10.08 10.31 20.03
C PHE A 176 10.89 10.13 21.32
N TYR A 177 10.56 9.14 22.13
CA TYR A 177 11.35 8.84 23.33
C TYR A 177 12.79 8.43 23.00
N PHE A 178 12.99 7.69 21.93
CA PHE A 178 14.33 7.35 21.44
C PHE A 178 15.08 8.59 20.96
N PHE A 179 14.42 9.49 20.23
CA PHE A 179 15.01 10.79 19.85
C PHE A 179 15.43 11.59 21.07
N GLN A 180 14.55 11.75 22.06
CA GLN A 180 14.86 12.47 23.32
C GLN A 180 16.06 11.83 24.06
N TYR A 181 16.10 10.49 24.10
CA TYR A 181 17.23 9.77 24.68
C TYR A 181 18.53 10.10 23.95
N CYS A 182 18.53 10.07 22.62
CA CYS A 182 19.70 10.43 21.81
C CYS A 182 20.15 11.87 22.08
N MET A 183 19.21 12.82 22.11
CA MET A 183 19.50 14.24 22.36
C MET A 183 20.07 14.48 23.77
N LYS A 184 19.68 13.66 24.73
CA LYS A 184 20.15 13.80 26.12
C LYS A 184 21.51 13.16 26.38
N TYR A 185 21.78 11.99 25.81
CA TYR A 185 22.90 11.15 26.23
C TYR A 185 24.02 11.02 25.19
N LEU A 186 23.79 11.31 23.92
CA LEU A 186 24.82 11.22 22.90
C LEU A 186 25.71 12.47 22.86
N PRO A 187 26.99 12.35 22.46
CA PRO A 187 27.88 13.48 22.22
C PRO A 187 27.33 14.48 21.23
N GLU A 188 27.63 15.75 21.35
CA GLU A 188 27.16 16.82 20.46
C GLU A 188 27.49 16.52 18.98
N LYS A 189 28.66 15.96 18.69
CA LYS A 189 29.09 15.56 17.34
C LYS A 189 28.12 14.59 16.68
N GLU A 190 27.47 13.71 17.45
CA GLU A 190 26.52 12.74 16.95
C GLU A 190 25.11 13.32 16.88
N ARG A 191 24.69 14.07 17.90
CA ARG A 191 23.36 14.69 18.00
C ARG A 191 23.00 15.56 16.80
N LYS A 192 23.97 16.32 16.27
CA LYS A 192 23.74 17.22 15.11
C LYS A 192 23.31 16.52 13.82
N ASN A 193 23.46 15.20 13.76
CA ASN A 193 23.07 14.40 12.60
C ASN A 193 21.79 13.60 12.86
N ILE A 194 21.10 13.83 13.98
CA ILE A 194 19.88 13.13 14.34
C ILE A 194 18.70 14.09 14.21
N PHE A 195 17.71 13.71 13.40
CA PHE A 195 16.55 14.53 13.13
C PHE A 195 15.27 13.75 13.42
N PHE A 196 14.32 14.40 14.09
CA PHE A 196 12.97 13.89 14.21
C PHE A 196 12.09 14.49 13.11
N ILE A 197 11.39 13.65 12.38
CA ILE A 197 10.53 14.06 11.26
C ILE A 197 9.10 14.17 11.76
N LEU A 198 8.54 15.36 11.67
CA LEU A 198 7.17 15.66 12.06
C LEU A 198 6.47 16.47 10.95
N ASP A 199 5.19 16.20 10.72
CA ASP A 199 4.39 16.98 9.77
C ASP A 199 4.10 18.37 10.34
N LYS A 200 4.13 19.40 9.47
CA LYS A 200 3.82 20.79 9.84
C LYS A 200 2.42 20.98 10.43
N SER A 201 1.47 20.12 10.07
CA SER A 201 0.12 20.14 10.59
C SER A 201 0.00 19.54 12.00
N SER A 202 1.06 18.91 12.51
CA SER A 202 1.07 18.35 13.86
C SER A 202 0.90 19.46 14.90
N PRO A 203 0.03 19.27 15.90
CA PRO A 203 -0.06 20.19 17.04
C PRO A 203 1.26 20.40 17.77
N GLN A 204 2.14 19.39 17.73
CA GLN A 204 3.44 19.37 18.43
C GLN A 204 4.59 19.98 17.60
N TRP A 205 4.31 20.43 16.36
CA TRP A 205 5.35 21.05 15.50
C TRP A 205 6.08 22.24 16.15
N LYS A 206 5.42 22.97 17.03
CA LYS A 206 6.00 24.14 17.70
C LYS A 206 6.77 23.80 18.96
N ASP A 207 6.59 22.59 19.48
CA ASP A 207 7.16 22.13 20.75
C ASP A 207 8.37 21.23 20.55
N THR A 208 8.72 20.93 19.29
CA THR A 208 9.89 20.13 18.88
C THR A 208 10.92 21.01 18.17
#